data_2c5ad2e1f2c186d3104387e9f502460d
#
_entry.id   2c5ad2e1f2c186d3104387e9f502460d
#
_cell.length_a   1.000
_cell.length_b   1.000
_cell.length_c   1.000
_cell.angle_alpha   90.00
_cell.angle_beta   90.00
_cell.angle_gamma   90.00
#
_symmetry.space_group_name_H-M   'P 1'
#
loop_
_entity.id
_entity.type
_entity.pdbx_description
1 polymer ?
#
loop_
_entity_poly.entity_id
_entity_poly.type
_entity_poly.pdbx_seq_one_letter_code
_entity_poly.pdbx_strand_id
1 'polypeptide(L)'
;MYQTILLPTDGSPGSELAVDHALNLARRYDATLHLLYVVDTDIVNHYAGIDAIEGVEHALQSHGADALETAAARATDAGVPAEQHVVEGSPHEAILDAIPMVGADLVVMGTERRSDEYHRLVGSVTERVVRTADVPVHVVKAAV
;
A
#
# COMPACT_ATOMS: atom_id res chain seq x y z
N MET A 1 11.50 -2.97 18.35
CA MET A 1 11.05 -4.22 17.72
C MET A 1 11.02 -4.11 16.21
N TYR A 2 10.24 -3.19 15.65
CA TYR A 2 10.18 -3.01 14.20
C TYR A 2 11.14 -1.92 13.77
N GLN A 3 11.96 -2.20 12.75
CA GLN A 3 12.94 -1.23 12.23
C GLN A 3 12.55 -0.72 10.85
N THR A 4 11.84 -1.53 10.08
CA THR A 4 11.47 -1.22 8.70
C THR A 4 10.05 -1.66 8.45
N ILE A 5 9.18 -0.69 8.15
CA ILE A 5 7.75 -0.93 7.94
C ILE A 5 7.41 -0.68 6.46
N LEU A 6 6.77 -1.65 5.84
CA LEU A 6 6.24 -1.51 4.48
C LEU A 6 4.76 -1.12 4.56
N LEU A 7 4.40 -0.04 3.89
CA LEU A 7 3.03 0.45 3.82
C LEU A 7 2.59 0.55 2.36
N PRO A 8 1.92 -0.48 1.85
CA PRO A 8 1.26 -0.37 0.55
C PRO A 8 0.08 0.60 0.65
N THR A 9 -0.07 1.45 -0.35
CA THR A 9 -1.20 2.37 -0.43
C THR A 9 -1.74 2.43 -1.85
N ASP A 10 -3.03 2.53 -1.99
CA ASP A 10 -3.70 2.73 -3.27
C ASP A 10 -4.43 4.08 -3.33
N GLY A 11 -4.24 4.92 -2.31
CA GLY A 11 -4.89 6.22 -2.21
C GLY A 11 -6.34 6.16 -1.76
N SER A 12 -6.87 4.99 -1.46
CA SER A 12 -8.24 4.84 -0.98
C SER A 12 -8.37 5.28 0.48
N PRO A 13 -9.60 5.57 0.97
CA PRO A 13 -9.79 5.92 2.38
C PRO A 13 -9.29 4.85 3.37
N GLY A 14 -9.39 3.59 3.02
CA GLY A 14 -8.86 2.50 3.85
C GLY A 14 -7.34 2.55 3.96
N SER A 15 -6.66 2.83 2.84
CA SER A 15 -5.22 3.04 2.82
C SER A 15 -4.80 4.24 3.66
N GLU A 16 -5.55 5.33 3.61
CA GLU A 16 -5.24 6.52 4.39
C GLU A 16 -5.33 6.27 5.88
N LEU A 17 -6.29 5.46 6.31
CA LEU A 17 -6.40 5.06 7.70
C LEU A 17 -5.19 4.21 8.12
N ALA A 18 -4.72 3.36 7.23
CA ALA A 18 -3.51 2.56 7.47
C ALA A 18 -2.27 3.45 7.62
N VAL A 19 -2.21 4.59 6.93
CA VAL A 19 -1.12 5.56 7.09
C VAL A 19 -1.04 6.04 8.54
N ASP A 20 -2.16 6.37 9.16
CA ASP A 20 -2.20 6.80 10.57
C ASP A 20 -1.58 5.76 11.49
N HIS A 21 -1.96 4.50 11.31
CA HIS A 21 -1.43 3.40 12.12
C HIS A 21 0.06 3.19 11.87
N ALA A 22 0.48 3.20 10.61
CA ALA A 22 1.89 3.02 10.26
C ALA A 22 2.77 4.13 10.83
N LEU A 23 2.31 5.37 10.79
CA LEU A 23 3.05 6.49 11.35
C LEU A 23 3.18 6.37 12.87
N ASN A 24 2.11 5.96 13.54
CA ASN A 24 2.14 5.76 14.99
C ASN A 24 3.15 4.67 15.36
N LEU A 25 3.13 3.55 14.65
CA LEU A 25 4.05 2.44 14.88
C LEU A 25 5.50 2.84 14.57
N ALA A 26 5.72 3.54 13.46
CA ALA A 26 7.07 3.99 13.09
C ALA A 26 7.65 4.95 14.12
N ARG A 27 6.85 5.84 14.68
CA ARG A 27 7.30 6.73 15.74
C ARG A 27 7.63 5.96 17.02
N ARG A 28 6.80 5.00 17.40
CA ARG A 28 7.00 4.22 18.61
C ARG A 28 8.28 3.40 18.58
N TYR A 29 8.60 2.84 17.44
CA TYR A 29 9.74 1.94 17.28
C TYR A 29 10.94 2.59 16.65
N ASP A 30 10.85 3.88 16.32
CA ASP A 30 11.92 4.60 15.60
C ASP A 30 12.27 3.89 14.28
N ALA A 31 11.23 3.50 13.55
CA ALA A 31 11.35 2.75 12.30
C ALA A 31 11.37 3.66 11.08
N THR A 32 11.92 3.14 9.98
CA THR A 32 11.81 3.76 8.66
C THR A 32 10.57 3.22 7.97
N LEU A 33 9.82 4.10 7.32
CA LEU A 33 8.60 3.74 6.62
C LEU A 33 8.87 3.69 5.11
N HIS A 34 8.53 2.57 4.48
CA HIS A 34 8.58 2.43 3.03
C HIS A 34 7.17 2.45 2.48
N LEU A 35 6.88 3.50 1.72
CA LEU A 35 5.58 3.70 1.08
C LEU A 35 5.63 3.05 -0.29
N LEU A 36 4.66 2.21 -0.59
CA LEU A 36 4.62 1.45 -1.84
C LEU A 36 3.32 1.69 -2.58
N TYR A 37 3.41 2.05 -3.84
CA TYR A 37 2.27 2.06 -4.74
C TYR A 37 2.53 1.07 -5.87
N VAL A 38 1.56 0.20 -6.14
CA VAL A 38 1.63 -0.76 -7.23
C VAL A 38 0.74 -0.30 -8.37
N VAL A 39 1.35 -0.11 -9.54
CA VAL A 39 0.60 0.09 -10.78
C VAL A 39 0.08 -1.27 -11.20
N ASP A 40 -1.23 -1.47 -11.06
CA ASP A 40 -1.88 -2.76 -11.24
C ASP A 40 -1.94 -3.15 -12.72
N THR A 41 -1.08 -4.06 -13.13
CA THR A 41 -1.02 -4.52 -14.52
C THR A 41 -2.27 -5.31 -14.93
N ASP A 42 -2.98 -5.89 -13.97
CA ASP A 42 -4.25 -6.58 -14.27
C ASP A 42 -5.29 -5.58 -14.75
N ILE A 43 -5.34 -4.38 -14.14
CA ILE A 43 -6.22 -3.30 -14.58
C ILE A 43 -5.77 -2.80 -15.96
N VAL A 44 -4.47 -2.54 -16.15
CA VAL A 44 -3.93 -2.05 -17.41
C VAL A 44 -4.25 -3.03 -18.54
N ASN A 45 -4.04 -4.31 -18.31
CA ASN A 45 -4.25 -5.34 -19.33
C ASN A 45 -5.71 -5.62 -19.64
N HIS A 46 -6.61 -5.20 -18.75
CA HIS A 46 -8.05 -5.35 -18.98
C HIS A 46 -8.56 -4.46 -20.11
N TYR A 47 -7.90 -3.34 -20.37
CA TYR A 47 -8.32 -2.39 -21.38
C TYR A 47 -7.69 -2.76 -22.74
N ALA A 48 -8.53 -2.87 -23.77
CA ALA A 48 -8.10 -3.21 -25.12
C ALA A 48 -7.53 -1.97 -25.83
N GLY A 49 -6.51 -2.18 -26.65
CA GLY A 49 -5.92 -1.14 -27.48
C GLY A 49 -4.71 -0.45 -26.82
N ILE A 50 -3.69 -0.19 -27.64
CA ILE A 50 -2.42 0.37 -27.16
C ILE A 50 -2.60 1.77 -26.55
N ASP A 51 -3.38 2.62 -27.22
CA ASP A 51 -3.61 3.99 -26.75
C ASP A 51 -4.35 4.01 -25.41
N ALA A 52 -5.31 3.11 -25.24
CA ALA A 52 -6.05 2.99 -23.99
C ALA A 52 -5.16 2.50 -22.86
N ILE A 53 -4.25 1.56 -23.14
CA ILE A 53 -3.29 1.04 -22.17
C ILE A 53 -2.38 2.16 -21.67
N GLU A 54 -1.81 2.94 -22.56
CA GLU A 54 -0.93 4.06 -22.21
C GLU A 54 -1.64 5.09 -21.34
N GLY A 55 -2.89 5.43 -21.66
CA GLY A 55 -3.68 6.37 -20.90
C GLY A 55 -4.00 5.89 -19.49
N VAL A 56 -4.37 4.62 -19.38
CA VAL A 56 -4.67 3.99 -18.07
C VAL A 56 -3.40 3.91 -17.22
N GLU A 57 -2.29 3.49 -17.81
CA GLU A 57 -1.01 3.38 -17.10
C GLU A 57 -0.56 4.75 -16.58
N HIS A 58 -0.65 5.79 -17.42
CA HIS A 58 -0.30 7.15 -17.02
C HIS A 58 -1.20 7.64 -15.86
N ALA A 59 -2.50 7.39 -15.96
CA ALA A 59 -3.45 7.78 -14.92
C ALA A 59 -3.15 7.09 -13.59
N LEU A 60 -2.82 5.80 -13.62
CA LEU A 60 -2.48 5.04 -12.42
C LEU A 60 -1.16 5.53 -11.81
N GLN A 61 -0.16 5.80 -12.62
CA GLN A 61 1.12 6.34 -12.14
C GLN A 61 0.93 7.72 -11.50
N SER A 62 0.13 8.57 -12.10
CA SER A 62 -0.16 9.91 -11.58
C SER A 62 -0.91 9.84 -10.25
N HIS A 63 -1.91 8.97 -10.17
CA HIS A 63 -2.65 8.73 -8.95
C HIS A 63 -1.74 8.20 -7.84
N GLY A 64 -0.85 7.28 -8.19
CA GLY A 64 0.10 6.71 -7.24
C GLY A 64 1.10 7.74 -6.72
N ALA A 65 1.62 8.59 -7.60
CA ALA A 65 2.54 9.64 -7.22
C ALA A 65 1.89 10.60 -6.21
N ASP A 66 0.64 10.98 -6.45
CA ASP A 66 -0.11 11.86 -5.55
C ASP A 66 -0.36 11.20 -4.19
N ALA A 67 -0.74 9.93 -4.19
CA ALA A 67 -0.99 9.19 -2.96
C ALA A 67 0.29 9.06 -2.12
N LEU A 68 1.41 8.73 -2.77
CA LEU A 68 2.71 8.61 -2.10
C LEU A 68 3.18 9.95 -1.55
N GLU A 69 3.03 11.03 -2.31
CA GLU A 69 3.44 12.35 -1.86
C GLU A 69 2.63 12.82 -0.65
N THR A 70 1.34 12.58 -0.65
CA THR A 70 0.47 12.89 0.48
C THR A 70 0.91 12.12 1.74
N ALA A 71 1.17 10.84 1.61
CA ALA A 71 1.62 10.02 2.73
C ALA A 71 3.01 10.42 3.20
N ALA A 72 3.92 10.74 2.28
CA ALA A 72 5.28 11.18 2.61
C ALA A 72 5.28 12.52 3.36
N ALA A 73 4.40 13.45 2.97
CA ALA A 73 4.26 14.73 3.66
C ALA A 73 3.80 14.51 5.11
N ARG A 74 2.86 13.59 5.32
CA ARG A 74 2.40 13.24 6.65
C ARG A 74 3.51 12.62 7.49
N ALA A 75 4.35 11.79 6.88
CA ALA A 75 5.50 11.19 7.56
C ALA A 75 6.51 12.27 7.99
N THR A 76 6.80 13.22 7.10
CA THR A 76 7.69 14.34 7.41
C THR A 76 7.14 15.17 8.58
N ASP A 77 5.85 15.48 8.57
CA ASP A 77 5.22 16.23 9.65
C ASP A 77 5.26 15.48 10.99
N ALA A 78 5.24 14.16 10.92
CA ALA A 78 5.31 13.29 12.11
C ALA A 78 6.75 12.98 12.55
N GLY A 79 7.76 13.45 11.80
CA GLY A 79 9.16 13.16 12.10
C GLY A 79 9.58 11.72 11.79
N VAL A 80 8.90 11.06 10.86
CA VAL A 80 9.16 9.68 10.47
C VAL A 80 9.94 9.65 9.16
N PRO A 81 11.12 9.00 9.11
CA PRO A 81 11.81 8.80 7.84
C PRO A 81 10.98 7.93 6.91
N ALA A 82 10.79 8.37 5.67
CA ALA A 82 9.99 7.64 4.70
C ALA A 82 10.65 7.65 3.32
N GLU A 83 10.53 6.52 2.62
CA GLU A 83 10.97 6.38 1.24
C GLU A 83 9.76 5.96 0.40
N GLN A 84 9.70 6.45 -0.83
CA GLN A 84 8.61 6.18 -1.76
C GLN A 84 9.06 5.20 -2.83
N HIS A 85 8.18 4.23 -3.14
CA HIS A 85 8.42 3.23 -4.19
C HIS A 85 7.19 3.09 -5.07
N VAL A 86 7.41 3.09 -6.38
CA VAL A 86 6.38 2.76 -7.36
C VAL A 86 6.86 1.53 -8.12
N VAL A 87 6.04 0.50 -8.15
CA VAL A 87 6.35 -0.72 -8.89
C VAL A 87 5.15 -1.10 -9.76
N GLU A 88 5.39 -1.92 -10.76
CA GLU A 88 4.32 -2.46 -11.61
C GLU A 88 4.16 -3.94 -11.35
N GLY A 89 2.95 -4.44 -11.44
CA GLY A 89 2.70 -5.87 -11.30
C GLY A 89 1.31 -6.18 -10.77
N SER A 90 1.11 -7.43 -10.45
CA SER A 90 -0.08 -7.86 -9.72
C SER A 90 0.07 -7.42 -8.26
N PRO A 91 -0.92 -6.73 -7.67
CA PRO A 91 -0.73 -6.07 -6.38
C PRO A 91 -0.20 -6.97 -5.27
N HIS A 92 -0.81 -8.14 -5.05
CA HIS A 92 -0.36 -9.01 -3.95
C HIS A 92 1.05 -9.54 -4.17
N GLU A 93 1.42 -9.87 -5.42
CA GLU A 93 2.76 -10.35 -5.73
C GLU A 93 3.80 -9.25 -5.56
N ALA A 94 3.50 -8.05 -6.06
CA ALA A 94 4.39 -6.91 -5.95
C ALA A 94 4.63 -6.51 -4.49
N ILE A 95 3.61 -6.57 -3.66
CA ILE A 95 3.74 -6.30 -2.23
C ILE A 95 4.63 -7.35 -1.56
N LEU A 96 4.38 -8.63 -1.84
CA LEU A 96 5.19 -9.72 -1.28
C LEU A 96 6.65 -9.63 -1.70
N ASP A 97 6.91 -9.26 -2.95
CA ASP A 97 8.27 -9.06 -3.46
C ASP A 97 8.96 -7.86 -2.81
N ALA A 98 8.20 -6.83 -2.47
CA ALA A 98 8.74 -5.62 -1.85
C ALA A 98 9.22 -5.87 -0.42
N ILE A 99 8.67 -6.85 0.29
CA ILE A 99 9.07 -7.15 1.66
C ILE A 99 10.58 -7.41 1.76
N PRO A 100 11.15 -8.38 1.04
CA PRO A 100 12.59 -8.58 1.09
C PRO A 100 13.38 -7.47 0.40
N MET A 101 12.80 -6.82 -0.63
CA MET A 101 13.47 -5.74 -1.35
C MET A 101 13.85 -4.59 -0.42
N VAL A 102 12.97 -4.21 0.50
CA VAL A 102 13.24 -3.14 1.46
C VAL A 102 13.70 -3.66 2.82
N GLY A 103 13.70 -4.95 3.03
CA GLY A 103 14.03 -5.54 4.32
C GLY A 103 12.98 -5.28 5.38
N ALA A 104 11.71 -5.28 5.01
CA ALA A 104 10.62 -5.00 5.94
C ALA A 104 10.46 -6.11 6.99
N ASP A 105 10.24 -5.70 8.22
CA ASP A 105 9.93 -6.60 9.33
C ASP A 105 8.48 -6.46 9.82
N LEU A 106 7.73 -5.58 9.20
CA LEU A 106 6.30 -5.40 9.43
C LEU A 106 5.66 -4.84 8.16
N VAL A 107 4.47 -5.32 7.82
CA VAL A 107 3.63 -4.74 6.77
C VAL A 107 2.38 -4.19 7.44
N VAL A 108 2.02 -2.95 7.11
CA VAL A 108 0.76 -2.34 7.56
C VAL A 108 -0.12 -2.12 6.34
N MET A 109 -1.31 -2.67 6.35
CA MET A 109 -2.24 -2.59 5.22
C MET A 109 -3.64 -2.19 5.69
N GLY A 110 -4.32 -1.41 4.88
CA GLY A 110 -5.73 -1.14 5.06
C GLY A 110 -6.60 -2.20 4.40
N THR A 111 -7.86 -2.25 4.78
CA THR A 111 -8.85 -3.02 4.06
C THR A 111 -9.54 -2.11 3.05
N GLU A 112 -9.88 -2.66 1.90
CA GLU A 112 -10.61 -1.92 0.90
C GLU A 112 -12.09 -1.83 1.31
N ARG A 113 -12.62 -0.61 1.34
CA ARG A 113 -14.03 -0.40 1.61
C ARG A 113 -14.83 -0.54 0.32
N ARG A 114 -15.68 -1.56 0.27
CA ARG A 114 -16.56 -1.80 -0.87
C ARG A 114 -18.01 -1.56 -0.46
N SER A 115 -18.95 -2.21 -1.11
CA SER A 115 -20.37 -2.13 -0.75
C SER A 115 -20.63 -2.79 0.62
N ASP A 116 -21.78 -2.51 1.20
CA ASP A 116 -22.17 -3.01 2.52
C ASP A 116 -22.07 -4.52 2.66
N GLU A 117 -22.31 -5.25 1.57
CA GLU A 117 -22.22 -6.72 1.58
C GLU A 117 -20.78 -7.22 1.79
N TYR A 118 -19.79 -6.38 1.53
CA TYR A 118 -18.38 -6.73 1.65
C TYR A 118 -17.68 -6.12 2.86
N HIS A 119 -18.37 -5.35 3.67
CA HIS A 119 -17.72 -4.62 4.77
C HIS A 119 -17.09 -5.53 5.83
N ARG A 120 -17.49 -6.79 5.89
CA ARG A 120 -16.92 -7.77 6.80
C ARG A 120 -15.72 -8.50 6.22
N LEU A 121 -15.45 -8.30 4.95
CA LEU A 121 -14.38 -9.01 4.26
C LEU A 121 -13.12 -8.17 4.21
N VAL A 122 -12.00 -8.81 4.42
CA VAL A 122 -10.69 -8.26 4.11
C VAL A 122 -10.59 -8.25 2.58
N GLY A 123 -10.06 -7.19 1.98
CA GLY A 123 -9.86 -7.13 0.53
C GLY A 123 -8.99 -8.28 0.03
N SER A 124 -9.19 -8.68 -1.23
CA SER A 124 -8.50 -9.86 -1.78
C SER A 124 -6.97 -9.73 -1.74
N VAL A 125 -6.43 -8.54 -1.98
CA VAL A 125 -4.99 -8.31 -1.93
C VAL A 125 -4.48 -8.47 -0.50
N THR A 126 -5.14 -7.84 0.47
CA THR A 126 -4.77 -7.92 1.87
C THR A 126 -4.83 -9.35 2.38
N GLU A 127 -5.88 -10.10 2.02
CA GLU A 127 -6.01 -11.49 2.40
C GLU A 127 -4.85 -12.34 1.88
N ARG A 128 -4.46 -12.15 0.63
CA ARG A 128 -3.36 -12.92 0.03
C ARG A 128 -2.03 -12.58 0.69
N VAL A 129 -1.80 -11.32 1.00
CA VAL A 129 -0.58 -10.91 1.70
C VAL A 129 -0.54 -11.52 3.10
N VAL A 130 -1.65 -11.46 3.83
CA VAL A 130 -1.73 -12.05 5.18
C VAL A 130 -1.41 -13.55 5.15
N ARG A 131 -1.92 -14.26 4.15
CA ARG A 131 -1.69 -15.72 4.04
C ARG A 131 -0.26 -16.07 3.70
N THR A 132 0.42 -15.23 2.95
CA THR A 132 1.69 -15.60 2.29
C THR A 132 2.91 -14.94 2.91
N ALA A 133 2.76 -13.76 3.52
CA ALA A 133 3.89 -13.01 4.05
C ALA A 133 4.61 -13.77 5.16
N ASP A 134 5.94 -13.68 5.16
CA ASP A 134 6.78 -14.28 6.21
C ASP A 134 7.01 -13.35 7.39
N VAL A 135 6.50 -12.13 7.33
CA VAL A 135 6.61 -11.13 8.40
C VAL A 135 5.22 -10.80 8.95
N PRO A 136 5.12 -10.24 10.14
CA PRO A 136 3.83 -9.79 10.68
C PRO A 136 3.13 -8.79 9.77
N VAL A 137 1.82 -8.91 9.69
CA VAL A 137 0.97 -8.01 8.91
C VAL A 137 -0.07 -7.40 9.86
N HIS A 138 -0.03 -6.08 9.97
CA HIS A 138 -0.98 -5.32 10.75
C HIS A 138 -2.08 -4.82 9.82
N VAL A 139 -3.28 -5.36 9.95
CA VAL A 139 -4.41 -5.01 9.09
C VAL A 139 -5.27 -3.97 9.80
N VAL A 140 -5.46 -2.84 9.14
CA VAL A 140 -6.30 -1.75 9.64
C VAL A 140 -7.64 -1.82 8.91
N LYS A 141 -8.69 -2.14 9.65
CA LYS A 141 -10.02 -2.27 9.06
C LYS A 141 -10.60 -0.89 8.77
N ALA A 142 -11.13 -0.72 7.56
CA ALA A 142 -11.81 0.51 7.21
C ALA A 142 -13.04 0.70 8.09
N ALA A 143 -13.29 1.95 8.49
CA ALA A 143 -14.50 2.29 9.24
C ALA A 143 -15.74 2.06 8.35
N VAL A 144 -16.78 1.56 8.96
CA VAL A 144 -18.06 1.29 8.29
C VAL A 144 -18.93 2.55 8.30
#